data_4d983e64552a317c60f6cd74ea59ba6d
#
_entry.id   4d983e64552a317c60f6cd74ea59ba6d
#
_cell.length_a   1.000
_cell.length_b   1.000
_cell.length_c   1.000
_cell.angle_alpha   90.00
_cell.angle_beta   90.00
_cell.angle_gamma   90.00
#
_symmetry.space_group_name_H-M   'P 1'
#
loop_
_entity.id
_entity.type
_entity.pdbx_description
1 polymer ?
#
loop_
_entity_poly.entity_id
_entity_poly.type
_entity_poly.pdbx_seq_one_letter_code
_entity_poly.pdbx_strand_id
1 'polypeptide(L)'
;MEFEGEFRYDRKWNGKGYDENGNIIYELINGNGKVKEYYNGKLKFEGEYLNGKKHGKGKEYYDNGNLKFEGEYLNDKRNGKGKEYYDNGILKCEGKYLNGIFTIL
;
A
#
# COMPACT_ATOMS: atom_id res chain seq x y z
N MET A 1 6.80 4.34 -13.68
CA MET A 1 7.36 3.72 -12.49
C MET A 1 7.61 2.26 -12.72
N GLU A 2 8.77 1.77 -12.37
CA GLU A 2 9.17 0.40 -12.66
C GLU A 2 9.78 -0.26 -11.43
N PHE A 3 9.64 -1.57 -11.37
CA PHE A 3 10.34 -2.41 -10.40
C PHE A 3 11.36 -3.26 -11.16
N GLU A 4 12.60 -3.25 -10.70
CA GLU A 4 13.65 -4.12 -11.22
C GLU A 4 14.11 -5.07 -10.13
N GLY A 5 14.04 -6.37 -10.41
CA GLY A 5 14.49 -7.37 -9.46
C GLY A 5 13.84 -8.71 -9.67
N GLU A 6 13.86 -9.49 -8.62
CA GLU A 6 13.36 -10.86 -8.62
C GLU A 6 11.90 -10.89 -8.18
N PHE A 7 11.11 -11.68 -8.89
CA PHE A 7 9.75 -12.02 -8.46
C PHE A 7 9.73 -13.45 -7.94
N ARG A 8 8.90 -13.68 -6.93
CA ARG A 8 8.68 -15.02 -6.38
C ARG A 8 7.19 -15.15 -6.05
N TYR A 9 6.59 -16.25 -6.48
CA TYR A 9 5.14 -16.48 -6.32
C TYR A 9 4.31 -15.32 -6.91
N ASP A 10 4.74 -14.82 -8.09
CA ASP A 10 4.13 -13.67 -8.79
C ASP A 10 4.18 -12.36 -7.97
N ARG A 11 5.10 -12.27 -7.02
CA ARG A 11 5.26 -11.08 -6.18
C ARG A 11 6.66 -10.52 -6.28
N LYS A 12 6.77 -9.21 -6.15
CA LYS A 12 8.05 -8.53 -6.03
C LYS A 12 8.77 -9.05 -4.80
N TRP A 13 10.01 -9.49 -4.95
CA TRP A 13 10.73 -10.14 -3.86
C TRP A 13 12.01 -9.43 -3.49
N ASN A 14 12.98 -9.42 -4.38
CA ASN A 14 14.24 -8.67 -4.18
C ASN A 14 14.36 -7.67 -5.31
N GLY A 15 14.62 -6.42 -4.98
CA GLY A 15 14.87 -5.44 -6.01
C GLY A 15 14.50 -4.03 -5.57
N LYS A 16 14.46 -3.14 -6.54
CA LYS A 16 14.26 -1.71 -6.32
C LYS A 16 13.13 -1.20 -7.19
N GLY A 17 12.32 -0.31 -6.63
CA GLY A 17 11.33 0.42 -7.37
C GLY A 17 11.86 1.81 -7.73
N TYR A 18 11.55 2.27 -8.92
CA TYR A 18 12.03 3.54 -9.45
C TYR A 18 10.86 4.44 -9.82
N ASP A 19 11.06 5.76 -9.69
CA ASP A 19 10.12 6.74 -10.20
C ASP A 19 10.37 7.00 -11.70
N GLU A 20 9.61 7.93 -12.29
CA GLU A 20 9.71 8.26 -13.71
C GLU A 20 11.08 8.84 -14.08
N ASN A 21 11.80 9.42 -13.13
CA ASN A 21 13.12 10.02 -13.33
C ASN A 21 14.27 9.06 -13.05
N GLY A 22 13.95 7.79 -12.75
CA GLY A 22 14.96 6.77 -12.46
C GLY A 22 15.48 6.81 -11.02
N ASN A 23 14.86 7.57 -10.14
CA ASN A 23 15.26 7.59 -8.72
C ASN A 23 14.70 6.39 -7.99
N ILE A 24 15.51 5.80 -7.11
CA ILE A 24 15.07 4.69 -6.25
C ILE A 24 14.09 5.24 -5.23
N ILE A 25 12.88 4.67 -5.19
CA ILE A 25 11.85 5.09 -4.24
C ILE A 25 11.56 4.04 -3.17
N TYR A 26 11.94 2.79 -3.42
CA TYR A 26 11.93 1.76 -2.39
C TYR A 26 12.82 0.59 -2.79
N GLU A 27 13.14 -0.24 -1.79
CA GLU A 27 13.89 -1.47 -1.98
C GLU A 27 13.24 -2.60 -1.18
N LEU A 28 13.11 -3.78 -1.80
CA LEU A 28 12.63 -4.98 -1.14
C LEU A 28 13.76 -5.98 -0.99
N ILE A 29 13.86 -6.56 0.20
CA ILE A 29 14.79 -7.62 0.52
C ILE A 29 13.98 -8.81 1.05
N ASN A 30 13.97 -9.91 0.29
CA ASN A 30 13.14 -11.08 0.59
C ASN A 30 11.65 -10.73 0.77
N GLY A 31 11.15 -9.81 -0.05
CA GLY A 31 9.77 -9.37 -0.01
C GLY A 31 9.43 -8.39 1.10
N ASN A 32 10.44 -7.90 1.85
CA ASN A 32 10.23 -7.02 2.99
C ASN A 32 10.76 -5.61 2.71
N GLY A 33 10.01 -4.61 3.11
CA GLY A 33 10.43 -3.22 2.99
C GLY A 33 9.26 -2.26 3.01
N LYS A 34 9.59 -0.98 2.94
CA LYS A 34 8.59 0.09 2.77
C LYS A 34 8.46 0.38 1.29
N VAL A 35 7.22 0.43 0.81
CA VAL A 35 6.90 0.51 -0.60
C VAL A 35 6.04 1.72 -0.90
N LYS A 36 6.28 2.34 -2.06
CA LYS A 36 5.38 3.35 -2.64
C LYS A 36 4.96 2.85 -4.02
N GLU A 37 3.67 2.74 -4.24
CA GLU A 37 3.13 2.29 -5.51
C GLU A 37 2.46 3.46 -6.23
N TYR A 38 2.85 3.66 -7.50
CA TYR A 38 2.32 4.70 -8.35
C TYR A 38 1.58 4.09 -9.52
N TYR A 39 0.57 4.79 -9.99
CA TYR A 39 -0.16 4.44 -11.21
C TYR A 39 -0.40 5.73 -11.99
N ASN A 40 0.05 5.77 -13.26
CA ASN A 40 -0.01 6.97 -14.10
C ASN A 40 0.58 8.20 -13.40
N GLY A 41 1.75 8.02 -12.73
CA GLY A 41 2.45 9.10 -12.04
C GLY A 41 1.82 9.56 -10.74
N LYS A 42 0.76 8.89 -10.28
CA LYS A 42 0.05 9.25 -9.04
C LYS A 42 0.28 8.21 -7.96
N LEU A 43 0.59 8.67 -6.77
CA LEU A 43 0.77 7.77 -5.61
C LEU A 43 -0.57 7.14 -5.26
N LYS A 44 -0.60 5.82 -5.23
CA LYS A 44 -1.80 5.03 -4.90
C LYS A 44 -1.72 4.34 -3.55
N PHE A 45 -0.53 3.94 -3.16
CA PHE A 45 -0.32 3.23 -1.91
C PHE A 45 1.08 3.53 -1.39
N GLU A 46 1.20 3.68 -0.08
CA GLU A 46 2.48 3.64 0.60
C GLU A 46 2.32 2.86 1.91
N GLY A 47 3.30 2.01 2.21
CA GLY A 47 3.22 1.19 3.40
C GLY A 47 4.29 0.11 3.43
N GLU A 48 4.08 -0.85 4.31
CA GLU A 48 5.03 -1.92 4.55
C GLU A 48 4.64 -3.19 3.81
N TYR A 49 5.64 -3.92 3.35
CA TYR A 49 5.49 -5.25 2.77
C TYR A 49 6.21 -6.26 3.64
N LEU A 50 5.59 -7.43 3.79
CA LEU A 50 6.19 -8.61 4.41
C LEU A 50 5.93 -9.79 3.49
N ASN A 51 7.01 -10.50 3.11
CA ASN A 51 6.92 -11.63 2.19
C ASN A 51 6.18 -11.30 0.89
N GLY A 52 6.42 -10.09 0.36
CA GLY A 52 5.83 -9.64 -0.90
C GLY A 52 4.38 -9.18 -0.80
N LYS A 53 3.83 -9.08 0.39
CA LYS A 53 2.43 -8.70 0.62
C LYS A 53 2.33 -7.49 1.53
N LYS A 54 1.30 -6.68 1.32
CA LYS A 54 1.01 -5.55 2.21
C LYS A 54 0.81 -6.07 3.63
N HIS A 55 1.49 -5.42 4.56
CA HIS A 55 1.52 -5.82 5.96
C HIS A 55 1.75 -4.61 6.85
N GLY A 56 1.23 -4.64 8.09
CA GLY A 56 1.42 -3.53 9.00
C GLY A 56 0.69 -2.28 8.54
N LYS A 57 1.27 -1.12 8.76
CA LYS A 57 0.61 0.15 8.47
C LYS A 57 0.77 0.55 7.01
N GLY A 58 -0.31 1.08 6.43
CA GLY A 58 -0.28 1.58 5.07
C GLY A 58 -1.35 2.63 4.80
N LYS A 59 -1.20 3.29 3.65
CA LYS A 59 -2.11 4.34 3.19
C LYS A 59 -2.44 4.15 1.73
N GLU A 60 -3.70 4.35 1.38
CA GLU A 60 -4.18 4.36 0.00
C GLU A 60 -4.66 5.76 -0.35
N TYR A 61 -4.53 6.14 -1.61
CA TYR A 61 -4.87 7.47 -2.09
C TYR A 61 -5.79 7.43 -3.28
N TYR A 62 -6.68 8.43 -3.37
CA TYR A 62 -7.46 8.69 -4.56
C TYR A 62 -6.60 9.34 -5.64
N ASP A 63 -7.12 9.38 -6.87
CA ASP A 63 -6.42 10.01 -8.00
C ASP A 63 -6.15 11.50 -7.79
N ASN A 64 -6.97 12.16 -6.98
CA ASN A 64 -6.78 13.58 -6.66
C ASN A 64 -5.71 13.85 -5.59
N GLY A 65 -5.05 12.78 -5.09
CA GLY A 65 -4.03 12.88 -4.07
C GLY A 65 -4.55 12.84 -2.64
N ASN A 66 -5.86 12.87 -2.44
CA ASN A 66 -6.43 12.82 -1.10
C ASN A 66 -6.38 11.40 -0.54
N LEU A 67 -6.22 11.31 0.77
CA LEU A 67 -6.15 10.04 1.48
C LEU A 67 -7.49 9.29 1.35
N LYS A 68 -7.41 8.03 0.94
CA LYS A 68 -8.57 7.15 0.80
C LYS A 68 -8.73 6.24 2.00
N PHE A 69 -7.63 5.69 2.48
CA PHE A 69 -7.60 4.77 3.60
C PHE A 69 -6.26 4.88 4.31
N GLU A 70 -6.28 4.81 5.63
CA GLU A 70 -5.07 4.58 6.42
C GLU A 70 -5.37 3.55 7.50
N GLY A 71 -4.47 2.59 7.68
CA GLY A 71 -4.69 1.56 8.68
C GLY A 71 -3.75 0.38 8.53
N GLU A 72 -4.20 -0.74 9.08
CA GLU A 72 -3.41 -1.95 9.16
C GLU A 72 -3.77 -2.92 8.03
N TYR A 73 -2.75 -3.65 7.56
CA TYR A 73 -2.87 -4.66 6.51
C TYR A 73 -2.34 -5.99 6.99
N LEU A 74 -2.90 -7.07 6.47
CA LEU A 74 -2.42 -8.43 6.65
C LEU A 74 -2.67 -9.20 5.35
N ASN A 75 -1.61 -9.78 4.79
CA ASN A 75 -1.71 -10.58 3.56
C ASN A 75 -2.43 -9.84 2.43
N ASP A 76 -2.00 -8.60 2.13
CA ASP A 76 -2.55 -7.73 1.08
C ASP A 76 -3.92 -7.14 1.37
N LYS A 77 -4.53 -7.45 2.48
CA LYS A 77 -5.89 -6.99 2.78
C LYS A 77 -5.90 -6.09 4.00
N ARG A 78 -6.83 -5.14 4.00
CA ARG A 78 -7.09 -4.33 5.19
C ARG A 78 -7.51 -5.26 6.32
N ASN A 79 -6.83 -5.17 7.45
CA ASN A 79 -7.10 -6.03 8.59
C ASN A 79 -6.63 -5.38 9.87
N GLY A 80 -7.52 -5.18 10.82
CA GLY A 80 -7.24 -4.44 12.03
C GLY A 80 -7.85 -3.05 12.00
N LYS A 81 -7.24 -2.10 12.66
CA LYS A 81 -7.77 -0.73 12.76
C LYS A 81 -7.54 0.04 11.47
N GLY A 82 -8.54 0.83 11.07
CA GLY A 82 -8.41 1.66 9.90
C GLY A 82 -9.44 2.76 9.82
N LYS A 83 -9.16 3.72 8.94
CA LYS A 83 -10.03 4.87 8.63
C LYS A 83 -10.18 5.00 7.13
N GLU A 84 -11.41 5.13 6.66
CA GLU A 84 -11.69 5.45 5.28
C GLU A 84 -12.19 6.87 5.13
N TYR A 85 -11.85 7.48 4.00
CA TYR A 85 -12.25 8.85 3.68
C TYR A 85 -12.93 8.90 2.34
N TYR A 86 -13.85 9.84 2.17
CA TYR A 86 -14.37 10.19 0.86
C TYR A 86 -13.29 10.96 0.07
N ASP A 87 -13.46 11.06 -1.24
CA ASP A 87 -12.49 11.74 -2.10
C ASP A 87 -12.36 13.23 -1.85
N ASN A 88 -13.31 13.82 -1.11
CA ASN A 88 -13.25 15.22 -0.66
C ASN A 88 -12.53 15.41 0.68
N GLY A 89 -11.98 14.33 1.25
CA GLY A 89 -11.23 14.39 2.51
C GLY A 89 -12.06 14.20 3.78
N ILE A 90 -13.38 14.06 3.65
CA ILE A 90 -14.25 13.85 4.81
C ILE A 90 -14.18 12.40 5.26
N LEU A 91 -14.07 12.16 6.57
CA LEU A 91 -14.04 10.82 7.15
C LEU A 91 -15.33 10.08 6.82
N LYS A 92 -15.21 8.90 6.21
CA LYS A 92 -16.33 8.04 5.88
C LYS A 92 -16.66 7.08 7.02
N CYS A 93 -15.65 6.40 7.53
CA CYS A 93 -15.81 5.45 8.63
C CYS A 93 -14.47 5.19 9.30
N GLU A 94 -14.54 4.78 10.55
CA GLU A 94 -13.39 4.41 11.35
C GLU A 94 -13.76 3.21 12.20
N GLY A 95 -12.91 2.18 12.22
CA GLY A 95 -13.17 1.00 13.00
C GLY A 95 -12.25 -0.14 12.62
N LYS A 96 -12.77 -1.36 12.67
CA LYS A 96 -11.99 -2.57 12.42
C LYS A 96 -12.35 -3.19 11.08
N TYR A 97 -11.32 -3.71 10.43
CA TYR A 97 -11.44 -4.46 9.18
C TYR A 97 -11.05 -5.91 9.43
N LEU A 98 -11.70 -6.81 8.72
CA LEU A 98 -11.37 -8.23 8.71
C LEU A 98 -11.33 -8.69 7.26
N ASN A 99 -10.14 -9.12 6.80
CA ASN A 99 -9.94 -9.60 5.43
C ASN A 99 -10.49 -8.66 4.36
N GLY A 100 -10.26 -7.36 4.53
CA GLY A 100 -10.67 -6.33 3.58
C GLY A 100 -12.06 -5.78 3.81
N ILE A 101 -12.83 -6.32 4.73
CA ILE A 101 -14.22 -5.92 4.98
C ILE A 101 -14.32 -5.11 6.27
N PHE A 102 -14.96 -3.95 6.17
CA PHE A 102 -15.24 -3.13 7.34
C PHE A 102 -16.26 -3.84 8.24
N THR A 103 -15.92 -3.96 9.53
CA THR A 103 -16.80 -4.60 10.49
C THR A 103 -17.34 -3.57 11.48
N ILE A 104 -18.62 -3.69 11.79
CA ILE A 104 -19.26 -2.88 12.82
C ILE A 104 -19.40 -3.75 14.05
N LEU A 105 -18.81 -3.31 15.14
CA LEU A 105 -18.91 -4.01 16.42
C LEU A 105 -19.85 -3.26 17.35
#